data_d7a99d9ae048fedba58cbf6eec0ddd41
#
_entry.id   d7a99d9ae048fedba58cbf6eec0ddd41
#
_cell.length_a   1.000
_cell.length_b   1.000
_cell.length_c   1.000
_cell.angle_alpha   90.00
_cell.angle_beta   90.00
_cell.angle_gamma   90.00
#
_symmetry.space_group_name_H-M   'P 1'
#
loop_
_entity.id
_entity.type
_entity.pdbx_description
1 polymer ?
#
loop_
_entity_poly.entity_id
_entity_poly.type
_entity_poly.pdbx_seq_one_letter_code
_entity_poly.pdbx_strand_id
1 'polypeptide(L)'
;MRPVNERTHVLTIAVEDYFHVAALRGAVRDAHWSRLEPRLERNLDATLELLARHSARATFFVFGRIAETQPELVRRIAEAGHEVASRGYWPRATAGMSEAEFLEDLHRARRALEAAGANRIVGYRSPTWIGARELWKLDVLAEEGYLYDASINPRLWSFAG
;
A
#
# COMPACT_ATOMS: atom_id res chain seq x y z
N MET A 1 31.93 -0.05 -12.64
CA MET A 1 31.94 0.71 -11.37
C MET A 1 30.91 1.81 -11.53
N ARG A 2 29.75 1.76 -10.86
CA ARG A 2 28.78 2.88 -10.87
C ARG A 2 29.39 4.06 -10.12
N PRO A 3 29.28 5.29 -10.62
CA PRO A 3 29.79 6.45 -9.89
C PRO A 3 29.08 6.58 -8.55
N VAL A 4 29.84 6.75 -7.48
CA VAL A 4 29.43 6.75 -6.06
C VAL A 4 28.51 7.93 -5.68
N ASN A 5 28.02 8.71 -6.66
CA ASN A 5 27.33 9.98 -6.38
C ASN A 5 25.93 10.14 -7.02
N GLU A 6 25.34 9.09 -7.59
CA GLU A 6 23.92 9.14 -8.01
C GLU A 6 23.02 8.77 -6.83
N ARG A 7 22.45 9.78 -6.19
CA ARG A 7 21.39 9.58 -5.20
C ARG A 7 20.13 9.15 -5.94
N THR A 8 19.70 7.91 -5.72
CA THR A 8 18.40 7.42 -6.21
C THR A 8 17.33 7.85 -5.20
N HIS A 9 16.34 8.60 -5.68
CA HIS A 9 15.16 8.95 -4.91
C HIS A 9 14.01 7.98 -5.27
N VAL A 10 13.33 7.45 -4.26
CA VAL A 10 12.16 6.59 -4.43
C VAL A 10 10.93 7.36 -3.96
N LEU A 11 9.95 7.51 -4.85
CA LEU A 11 8.66 8.10 -4.51
C LEU A 11 7.64 7.00 -4.27
N THR A 12 6.99 7.04 -3.12
CA THR A 12 5.92 6.10 -2.78
C THR A 12 4.65 6.84 -2.42
N ILE A 13 3.51 6.32 -2.86
CA ILE A 13 2.19 6.93 -2.67
C ILE A 13 1.25 5.89 -2.07
N ALA A 14 0.60 6.24 -0.96
CA ALA A 14 -0.47 5.44 -0.39
C ALA A 14 -1.79 5.80 -1.07
N VAL A 15 -2.44 4.80 -1.68
CA VAL A 15 -3.73 4.97 -2.35
C VAL A 15 -4.83 4.70 -1.34
N GLU A 16 -5.38 5.78 -0.78
CA GLU A 16 -6.46 5.71 0.20
C GLU A 16 -7.28 6.98 0.18
N ASP A 17 -8.57 6.87 0.47
CA ASP A 17 -9.40 8.06 0.67
C ASP A 17 -9.20 8.60 2.10
N TYR A 18 -9.56 9.86 2.35
CA TYR A 18 -9.38 10.53 3.65
C TYR A 18 -10.03 9.76 4.81
N PHE A 19 -11.13 9.05 4.56
CA PHE A 19 -11.82 8.27 5.57
C PHE A 19 -11.19 6.89 5.84
N HIS A 20 -10.23 6.44 5.03
CA HIS A 20 -9.46 5.21 5.26
C HIS A 20 -8.30 5.43 6.24
N VAL A 21 -7.93 6.68 6.49
CA VAL A 21 -6.76 7.02 7.30
C VAL A 21 -6.93 6.55 8.75
N ALA A 22 -5.92 5.87 9.28
CA ALA A 22 -5.94 5.31 10.63
C ALA A 22 -6.31 6.33 11.72
N ALA A 23 -5.91 7.58 11.56
CA ALA A 23 -6.22 8.67 12.50
C ALA A 23 -7.72 8.99 12.62
N LEU A 24 -8.52 8.67 11.60
CA LEU A 24 -9.96 8.95 11.59
C LEU A 24 -10.84 7.76 11.98
N ARG A 25 -10.26 6.58 12.27
CA ARG A 25 -11.03 5.36 12.63
C ARG A 25 -11.95 5.51 13.82
N GLY A 26 -11.58 6.36 14.79
CA GLY A 26 -12.43 6.65 15.93
C GLY A 26 -13.63 7.54 15.60
N ALA A 27 -13.53 8.33 14.53
CA ALA A 27 -14.55 9.30 14.13
C ALA A 27 -15.43 8.78 12.97
N VAL A 28 -14.88 7.95 12.09
CA VAL A 28 -15.57 7.44 10.90
C VAL A 28 -15.62 5.93 10.92
N ARG A 29 -16.82 5.36 11.10
CA ARG A 29 -17.04 3.90 11.05
C ARG A 29 -17.12 3.42 9.61
N ASP A 30 -16.62 2.23 9.34
CA ASP A 30 -16.63 1.58 8.01
C ASP A 30 -18.04 1.55 7.39
N ALA A 31 -19.07 1.32 8.21
CA ALA A 31 -20.47 1.33 7.78
C ALA A 31 -20.95 2.69 7.20
N HIS A 32 -20.20 3.76 7.43
CA HIS A 32 -20.56 5.09 6.93
C HIS A 32 -19.81 5.50 5.67
N TRP A 33 -18.82 4.71 5.21
CA TRP A 33 -17.99 5.07 4.04
C TRP A 33 -18.82 5.30 2.77
N SER A 34 -19.88 4.53 2.58
CA SER A 34 -20.77 4.71 1.42
C SER A 34 -21.55 6.03 1.40
N ARG A 35 -21.57 6.77 2.52
CA ARG A 35 -22.24 8.07 2.65
C ARG A 35 -21.28 9.24 2.49
N LEU A 36 -19.98 8.97 2.44
CA LEU A 36 -18.94 9.98 2.30
C LEU A 36 -18.63 10.19 0.82
N GLU A 37 -18.36 11.44 0.45
CA GLU A 37 -17.96 11.78 -0.90
C GLU A 37 -16.56 11.20 -1.18
N PRO A 38 -16.42 10.27 -2.14
CA PRO A 38 -15.12 9.73 -2.48
C PRO A 38 -14.30 10.77 -3.24
N ARG A 39 -13.03 10.94 -2.86
CA ARG A 39 -12.09 11.86 -3.50
C ARG A 39 -10.93 11.15 -4.19
N LEU A 40 -10.87 9.84 -4.03
CA LEU A 40 -9.74 9.03 -4.45
C LEU A 40 -9.48 9.14 -5.95
N GLU A 41 -10.50 9.01 -6.78
CA GLU A 41 -10.37 9.07 -8.23
C GLU A 41 -9.81 10.42 -8.69
N ARG A 42 -10.44 11.52 -8.28
CA ARG A 42 -9.98 12.89 -8.62
C ARG A 42 -8.54 13.15 -8.16
N ASN A 43 -8.20 12.68 -6.96
CA ASN A 43 -6.86 12.87 -6.41
C ASN A 43 -5.83 12.01 -7.14
N LEU A 44 -6.21 10.80 -7.56
CA LEU A 44 -5.35 9.95 -8.38
C LEU A 44 -5.08 10.59 -9.74
N ASP A 45 -6.10 11.14 -10.40
CA ASP A 45 -5.94 11.84 -11.69
C ASP A 45 -4.93 12.97 -11.60
N ALA A 46 -5.12 13.85 -10.62
CA ALA A 46 -4.20 14.96 -10.41
C ALA A 46 -2.76 14.48 -10.10
N THR A 47 -2.63 13.36 -9.37
CA THR A 47 -1.33 12.77 -9.05
C THR A 47 -0.66 12.19 -10.29
N LEU A 48 -1.37 11.40 -11.09
CA LEU A 48 -0.84 10.80 -12.32
C LEU A 48 -0.43 11.88 -13.32
N GLU A 49 -1.25 12.93 -13.48
CA GLU A 49 -0.92 14.08 -14.33
C GLU A 49 0.35 14.79 -13.86
N LEU A 50 0.49 15.02 -12.55
CA LEU A 50 1.70 15.63 -11.98
C LEU A 50 2.94 14.78 -12.27
N LEU A 51 2.87 13.47 -12.04
CA LEU A 51 3.97 12.55 -12.29
C LEU A 51 4.34 12.50 -13.77
N ALA A 52 3.35 12.49 -14.68
CA ALA A 52 3.56 12.49 -16.10
C ALA A 52 4.28 13.79 -16.58
N ARG A 53 3.85 14.95 -16.08
CA ARG A 53 4.50 16.24 -16.40
C ARG A 53 5.97 16.30 -16.00
N HIS A 54 6.36 15.57 -14.96
CA HIS A 54 7.73 15.51 -14.46
C HIS A 54 8.50 14.26 -14.89
N SER A 55 7.93 13.43 -15.77
CA SER A 55 8.50 12.12 -16.16
C SER A 55 8.94 11.28 -14.98
N ALA A 56 8.22 11.40 -13.85
CA ALA A 56 8.53 10.73 -12.61
C ALA A 56 7.81 9.38 -12.51
N ARG A 57 8.48 8.40 -11.90
CA ARG A 57 7.91 7.10 -11.57
C ARG A 57 7.68 6.99 -10.07
N ALA A 58 6.65 6.26 -9.69
CA ALA A 58 6.31 6.04 -8.28
C ALA A 58 5.84 4.60 -8.05
N THR A 59 5.91 4.15 -6.80
CA THR A 59 5.26 2.94 -6.31
C THR A 59 3.98 3.33 -5.60
N PHE A 60 2.85 2.79 -6.05
CA PHE A 60 1.54 3.02 -5.46
C PHE A 60 1.17 1.83 -4.57
N PHE A 61 1.10 2.05 -3.26
CA PHE A 61 0.62 1.06 -2.31
C PHE A 61 -0.90 1.10 -2.22
N VAL A 62 -1.57 0.06 -2.72
CA VAL A 62 -3.03 0.00 -2.89
C VAL A 62 -3.62 -1.11 -2.01
N PHE A 63 -4.76 -0.83 -1.39
CA PHE A 63 -5.55 -1.85 -0.68
C PHE A 63 -6.27 -2.78 -1.65
N GLY A 64 -6.29 -4.08 -1.38
CA GLY A 64 -7.06 -5.04 -2.17
C GLY A 64 -8.55 -4.69 -2.25
N ARG A 65 -9.12 -4.14 -1.17
CA ARG A 65 -10.50 -3.65 -1.15
C ARG A 65 -10.76 -2.55 -2.18
N ILE A 66 -9.80 -1.63 -2.39
CA ILE A 66 -9.91 -0.59 -3.42
C ILE A 66 -9.84 -1.23 -4.81
N ALA A 67 -8.89 -2.16 -5.01
CA ALA A 67 -8.76 -2.89 -6.27
C ALA A 67 -10.06 -3.66 -6.64
N GLU A 68 -10.71 -4.27 -5.65
CA GLU A 68 -11.95 -5.01 -5.85
C GLU A 68 -13.14 -4.10 -6.19
N THR A 69 -13.24 -2.94 -5.55
CA THR A 69 -14.38 -2.02 -5.73
C THR A 69 -14.19 -0.99 -6.82
N GLN A 70 -12.95 -0.65 -7.16
CA GLN A 70 -12.57 0.37 -8.13
C GLN A 70 -11.36 -0.12 -8.97
N PRO A 71 -11.48 -1.23 -9.73
CA PRO A 71 -10.37 -1.82 -10.48
C PRO A 71 -9.73 -0.86 -11.50
N GLU A 72 -10.52 0.09 -12.00
CA GLU A 72 -10.04 1.10 -12.96
C GLU A 72 -8.89 1.95 -12.40
N LEU A 73 -8.90 2.23 -11.09
CA LEU A 73 -7.81 3.01 -10.46
C LEU A 73 -6.48 2.26 -10.54
N VAL A 74 -6.51 0.95 -10.29
CA VAL A 74 -5.31 0.09 -10.37
C VAL A 74 -4.81 0.01 -11.80
N ARG A 75 -5.72 -0.20 -12.77
CA ARG A 75 -5.39 -0.28 -14.19
C ARG A 75 -4.71 0.99 -14.67
N ARG A 76 -5.27 2.15 -14.35
CA ARG A 76 -4.71 3.46 -14.74
C ARG A 76 -3.31 3.70 -14.17
N ILE A 77 -3.06 3.29 -12.92
CA ILE A 77 -1.72 3.35 -12.30
C ILE A 77 -0.73 2.48 -13.08
N ALA A 78 -1.12 1.24 -13.40
CA ALA A 78 -0.27 0.30 -14.12
C ALA A 78 -0.01 0.74 -15.58
N GLU A 79 -1.04 1.20 -16.31
CA GLU A 79 -0.93 1.71 -17.68
C GLU A 79 -0.08 2.97 -17.78
N ALA A 80 -0.11 3.83 -16.75
CA ALA A 80 0.79 4.97 -16.64
C ALA A 80 2.25 4.56 -16.36
N GLY A 81 2.51 3.26 -16.20
CA GLY A 81 3.84 2.67 -16.03
C GLY A 81 4.40 2.83 -14.63
N HIS A 82 3.56 3.03 -13.63
CA HIS A 82 3.95 3.02 -12.22
C HIS A 82 3.89 1.60 -11.66
N GLU A 83 4.59 1.38 -10.55
CA GLU A 83 4.50 0.14 -9.80
C GLU A 83 3.24 0.14 -8.93
N VAL A 84 2.48 -0.96 -8.96
CA VAL A 84 1.43 -1.25 -8.00
C VAL A 84 1.97 -2.24 -6.96
N ALA A 85 1.87 -1.88 -5.69
CA ALA A 85 2.30 -2.69 -4.56
C ALA A 85 1.14 -2.88 -3.57
N SER A 86 1.21 -3.92 -2.76
CA SER A 86 0.16 -4.26 -1.81
C SER A 86 0.23 -3.43 -0.53
N ARG A 87 -0.93 -3.04 -0.03
CA ARG A 87 -1.12 -2.44 1.30
C ARG A 87 -1.96 -3.33 2.23
N GLY A 88 -2.06 -4.61 1.93
CA GLY A 88 -3.02 -5.53 2.51
C GLY A 88 -4.40 -5.39 1.87
N TYR A 89 -5.37 -6.17 2.35
CA TYR A 89 -6.70 -6.12 1.78
C TYR A 89 -7.55 -5.00 2.39
N TRP A 90 -7.62 -4.93 3.73
CA TRP A 90 -8.42 -3.94 4.43
C TRP A 90 -7.61 -2.72 4.87
N PRO A 91 -8.16 -1.49 4.81
CA PRO A 91 -7.54 -0.29 5.36
C PRO A 91 -7.62 -0.27 6.89
N ARG A 92 -7.08 -1.29 7.54
CA ARG A 92 -7.06 -1.45 9.00
C ARG A 92 -5.69 -1.90 9.49
N ALA A 93 -5.42 -1.68 10.79
CA ALA A 93 -4.19 -2.16 11.40
C ALA A 93 -4.08 -3.68 11.29
N THR A 94 -2.89 -4.16 11.01
CA THR A 94 -2.56 -5.59 11.03
C THR A 94 -2.12 -6.05 12.43
N ALA A 95 -1.98 -5.12 13.37
CA ALA A 95 -1.66 -5.43 14.77
C ALA A 95 -2.72 -6.36 15.37
N GLY A 96 -2.26 -7.43 16.02
CA GLY A 96 -3.13 -8.44 16.64
C GLY A 96 -3.67 -9.51 15.68
N MET A 97 -3.36 -9.45 14.38
CA MET A 97 -3.64 -10.56 13.47
C MET A 97 -2.77 -11.76 13.84
N SER A 98 -3.36 -12.95 13.79
CA SER A 98 -2.60 -14.20 13.73
C SER A 98 -1.90 -14.34 12.39
N GLU A 99 -0.96 -15.25 12.28
CA GLU A 99 -0.25 -15.55 11.03
C GLU A 99 -1.22 -15.97 9.92
N ALA A 100 -2.19 -16.84 10.24
CA ALA A 100 -3.21 -17.28 9.28
C ALA A 100 -4.09 -16.13 8.77
N GLU A 101 -4.50 -15.21 9.65
CA GLU A 101 -5.28 -14.03 9.25
C GLU A 101 -4.47 -13.08 8.39
N PHE A 102 -3.17 -12.90 8.70
CA PHE A 102 -2.28 -12.07 7.92
C PHE A 102 -2.03 -12.67 6.53
N LEU A 103 -1.81 -13.98 6.46
CA LEU A 103 -1.63 -14.71 5.20
C LEU A 103 -2.87 -14.62 4.30
N GLU A 104 -4.07 -14.80 4.86
CA GLU A 104 -5.31 -14.65 4.10
C GLU A 104 -5.51 -13.22 3.60
N ASP A 105 -5.18 -12.20 4.42
CA ASP A 105 -5.23 -10.79 3.99
C ASP A 105 -4.27 -10.52 2.81
N LEU A 106 -3.06 -11.06 2.86
CA LEU A 106 -2.07 -10.96 1.76
C LEU A 106 -2.57 -11.62 0.48
N HIS A 107 -3.07 -12.85 0.57
CA HIS A 107 -3.57 -13.60 -0.57
C HIS A 107 -4.77 -12.89 -1.21
N ARG A 108 -5.70 -12.41 -0.40
CA ARG A 108 -6.86 -11.69 -0.88
C ARG A 108 -6.48 -10.38 -1.55
N ALA A 109 -5.55 -9.63 -0.95
CA ALA A 109 -5.04 -8.38 -1.52
C ALA A 109 -4.38 -8.62 -2.88
N ARG A 110 -3.48 -9.60 -2.97
CA ARG A 110 -2.77 -9.94 -4.21
C ARG A 110 -3.73 -10.32 -5.31
N ARG A 111 -4.68 -11.25 -5.05
CA ARG A 111 -5.69 -11.66 -6.03
C ARG A 111 -6.50 -10.48 -6.56
N ALA A 112 -6.93 -9.57 -5.69
CA ALA A 112 -7.70 -8.41 -6.09
C ALA A 112 -6.89 -7.43 -6.94
N LEU A 113 -5.64 -7.15 -6.57
CA LEU A 113 -4.75 -6.25 -7.30
C LEU A 113 -4.41 -6.78 -8.70
N GLU A 114 -4.07 -8.07 -8.80
CA GLU A 114 -3.73 -8.71 -10.07
C GLU A 114 -4.97 -8.82 -10.98
N ALA A 115 -6.14 -9.17 -10.43
CA ALA A 115 -7.40 -9.17 -11.18
C ALA A 115 -7.79 -7.78 -11.70
N ALA A 116 -7.41 -6.71 -10.99
CA ALA A 116 -7.62 -5.33 -11.41
C ALA A 116 -6.62 -4.84 -12.49
N GLY A 117 -5.69 -5.67 -12.93
CA GLY A 117 -4.73 -5.37 -13.99
C GLY A 117 -3.34 -4.92 -13.51
N ALA A 118 -3.05 -5.06 -12.22
CA ALA A 118 -1.69 -4.89 -11.75
C ALA A 118 -0.77 -6.01 -12.29
N ASN A 119 0.49 -5.68 -12.51
CA ASN A 119 1.54 -6.67 -12.73
C ASN A 119 1.77 -7.50 -11.45
N ARG A 120 2.73 -8.44 -11.49
CA ARG A 120 3.12 -9.20 -10.30
C ARG A 120 3.35 -8.29 -9.09
N ILE A 121 2.66 -8.56 -7.99
CA ILE A 121 2.79 -7.80 -6.75
C ILE A 121 4.00 -8.32 -5.97
N VAL A 122 5.01 -7.47 -5.82
CA VAL A 122 6.28 -7.80 -5.16
C VAL A 122 6.62 -6.89 -3.98
N GLY A 123 5.91 -5.78 -3.81
CA GLY A 123 6.10 -4.84 -2.72
C GLY A 123 4.94 -4.86 -1.73
N TYR A 124 5.27 -4.68 -0.44
CA TYR A 124 4.28 -4.57 0.62
C TYR A 124 4.53 -3.35 1.51
N ARG A 125 3.44 -2.77 2.00
CA ARG A 125 3.46 -1.74 3.04
C ARG A 125 2.24 -1.90 3.94
N SER A 126 2.43 -2.22 5.20
CA SER A 126 1.35 -2.31 6.18
C SER A 126 0.61 -0.97 6.32
N PRO A 127 -0.71 -0.99 6.60
CA PRO A 127 -1.48 0.20 6.94
C PRO A 127 -0.95 0.96 8.16
N THR A 128 -0.31 0.26 9.07
CA THR A 128 0.35 0.80 10.27
C THR A 128 1.78 0.29 10.34
N TRP A 129 2.64 0.96 11.14
CA TRP A 129 4.01 0.51 11.32
C TRP A 129 4.07 -0.90 11.92
N ILE A 130 4.96 -1.74 11.41
CA ILE A 130 5.31 -3.04 12.01
C ILE A 130 6.27 -2.80 13.16
N GLY A 131 5.86 -3.19 14.37
CA GLY A 131 6.67 -3.10 15.58
C GLY A 131 7.50 -4.36 15.85
N ALA A 132 8.39 -4.30 16.84
CA ALA A 132 9.30 -5.40 17.16
C ALA A 132 8.60 -6.75 17.42
N ARG A 133 7.39 -6.73 17.99
CA ARG A 133 6.60 -7.95 18.26
C ARG A 133 5.96 -8.58 17.03
N GLU A 134 6.00 -7.88 15.91
CA GLU A 134 5.33 -8.24 14.65
C GLU A 134 6.32 -8.57 13.53
N LEU A 135 7.62 -8.69 13.84
CA LEU A 135 8.67 -8.96 12.87
C LEU A 135 8.48 -10.27 12.11
N TRP A 136 7.79 -11.25 12.72
CA TRP A 136 7.42 -12.50 12.06
C TRP A 136 6.66 -12.28 10.75
N LYS A 137 5.99 -11.13 10.59
CA LYS A 137 5.32 -10.75 9.34
C LYS A 137 6.29 -10.61 8.16
N LEU A 138 7.54 -10.24 8.43
CA LEU A 138 8.56 -10.14 7.38
C LEU A 138 8.93 -11.52 6.83
N ASP A 139 8.97 -12.53 7.69
CA ASP A 139 9.24 -13.91 7.29
C ASP A 139 8.10 -14.41 6.41
N VAL A 140 6.85 -14.21 6.82
CA VAL A 140 5.66 -14.53 6.01
C VAL A 140 5.68 -13.80 4.66
N LEU A 141 6.02 -12.51 4.64
CA LEU A 141 6.12 -11.75 3.39
C LEU A 141 7.18 -12.35 2.45
N ALA A 142 8.34 -12.74 2.99
CA ALA A 142 9.41 -13.35 2.21
C ALA A 142 8.99 -14.73 1.65
N GLU A 143 8.35 -15.57 2.45
CA GLU A 143 7.81 -16.88 2.04
C GLU A 143 6.75 -16.73 0.95
N GLU A 144 5.92 -15.70 1.03
CA GLU A 144 4.92 -15.36 0.04
C GLU A 144 5.48 -14.66 -1.21
N GLY A 145 6.81 -14.50 -1.30
CA GLY A 145 7.51 -13.98 -2.47
C GLY A 145 7.42 -12.47 -2.66
N TYR A 146 7.16 -11.72 -1.58
CA TYR A 146 7.38 -10.27 -1.59
C TYR A 146 8.89 -9.99 -1.54
N LEU A 147 9.34 -9.05 -2.35
CA LEU A 147 10.75 -8.73 -2.50
C LEU A 147 11.20 -7.58 -1.59
N TYR A 148 10.27 -6.77 -1.13
CA TYR A 148 10.54 -5.67 -0.21
C TYR A 148 9.31 -5.31 0.64
N ASP A 149 9.60 -4.75 1.81
CA ASP A 149 8.64 -4.16 2.74
C ASP A 149 8.98 -2.68 3.03
N ALA A 150 7.95 -1.85 3.15
CA ALA A 150 8.07 -0.43 3.48
C ALA A 150 7.30 -0.05 4.76
N SER A 151 7.18 -0.99 5.70
CA SER A 151 6.37 -0.83 6.92
C SER A 151 7.17 -0.51 8.17
N ILE A 152 8.51 -0.55 8.10
CA ILE A 152 9.37 -0.33 9.26
C ILE A 152 9.83 1.12 9.30
N ASN A 153 9.67 1.75 10.47
CA ASN A 153 10.25 3.07 10.74
C ASN A 153 11.45 2.92 11.69
N PRO A 154 12.68 3.13 11.21
CA PRO A 154 13.89 2.97 12.03
C PRO A 154 13.92 3.87 13.27
N ARG A 155 13.26 5.03 13.23
CA ARG A 155 13.19 5.96 14.36
C ARG A 155 12.34 5.45 15.52
N LEU A 156 11.35 4.59 15.27
CA LEU A 156 10.53 3.99 16.33
C LEU A 156 11.28 2.90 17.10
N TRP A 157 12.38 2.38 16.55
CA TRP A 157 13.21 1.36 17.19
C TRP A 157 14.23 1.93 18.16
N SER A 158 14.62 3.19 17.99
CA SER A 158 15.59 3.87 18.88
C SER A 158 15.00 4.30 20.22
N PHE A 159 13.69 4.19 20.43
CA PHE A 159 13.00 4.53 21.70
C PHE A 159 12.59 3.28 22.52
N ALA A 160 12.96 2.07 22.11
CA ALA A 160 12.64 0.82 22.76
C ALA A 160 13.86 0.18 23.48
N GLY A 161 14.83 1.01 23.87
CA GLY A 161 15.98 0.65 24.67
C GLY A 161 15.87 1.18 26.08
#